data_1431d7eba1ab5b77cbb60e8c8081be0b
#
_entry.id   1431d7eba1ab5b77cbb60e8c8081be0b
#
_cell.length_a   1.000
_cell.length_b   1.000
_cell.length_c   1.000
_cell.angle_alpha   90.00
_cell.angle_beta   90.00
_cell.angle_gamma   90.00
#
_symmetry.space_group_name_H-M   'P 1'
#
loop_
_entity.id
_entity.type
_entity.pdbx_description
1 polymer ?
#
loop_
_entity_poly.entity_id
_entity_poly.type
_entity_poly.pdbx_seq_one_letter_code
_entity_poly.pdbx_strand_id
1 'polypeptide(L)'
;MTIEKARQALKRLLANGPLTGLPTRRSDLELLLRLAAARFEAQRIYREVEVNDVLREWLKTFSAPFGIDHVTLRRCLVDLQYLDRDRSGSTYRLHPDRSQALPPAVEPADVLAEITGERAARKRRRASRT
;
A
#
# COMPACT_ATOMS: atom_id res chain seq x y z
N MET A 1 -1.95 -15.54 -3.13
CA MET A 1 -3.09 -14.75 -2.66
C MET A 1 -3.94 -14.34 -3.83
N THR A 2 -5.25 -14.50 -3.74
CA THR A 2 -6.18 -14.11 -4.79
C THR A 2 -6.52 -12.61 -4.68
N ILE A 3 -7.03 -12.02 -5.78
CA ILE A 3 -7.54 -10.65 -5.78
C ILE A 3 -8.61 -10.48 -4.69
N GLU A 4 -9.53 -11.44 -4.59
CA GLU A 4 -10.64 -11.40 -3.63
C GLU A 4 -10.15 -11.38 -2.19
N LYS A 5 -9.18 -12.21 -1.84
CA LYS A 5 -8.60 -12.22 -0.49
C LYS A 5 -7.87 -10.91 -0.17
N ALA A 6 -7.15 -10.36 -1.15
CA ALA A 6 -6.48 -9.07 -0.99
C ALA A 6 -7.49 -7.95 -0.77
N ARG A 7 -8.58 -7.92 -1.54
CA ARG A 7 -9.65 -6.94 -1.37
C ARG A 7 -10.31 -7.03 0.00
N GLN A 8 -10.60 -8.25 0.46
CA GLN A 8 -11.20 -8.47 1.78
C GLN A 8 -10.29 -7.98 2.91
N ALA A 9 -9.00 -8.27 2.81
CA ALA A 9 -8.01 -7.79 3.79
C ALA A 9 -7.94 -6.26 3.81
N LEU A 10 -7.93 -5.63 2.62
CA LEU A 10 -7.93 -4.17 2.52
C LEU A 10 -9.23 -3.55 3.05
N LYS A 11 -10.38 -4.16 2.80
CA LYS A 11 -11.66 -3.70 3.37
C LYS A 11 -11.62 -3.68 4.89
N ARG A 12 -11.04 -4.72 5.48
CA ARG A 12 -10.88 -4.79 6.94
C ARG A 12 -9.93 -3.71 7.46
N LEU A 13 -8.78 -3.54 6.79
CA LEU A 13 -7.77 -2.55 7.20
C LEU A 13 -8.29 -1.12 7.06
N LEU A 14 -9.09 -0.84 6.03
CA LEU A 14 -9.60 0.50 5.72
C LEU A 14 -11.01 0.74 6.25
N ALA A 15 -11.54 -0.19 7.06
CA ALA A 15 -12.91 -0.13 7.56
C ALA A 15 -13.22 1.16 8.32
N ASN A 16 -12.23 1.73 9.00
CA ASN A 16 -12.40 2.97 9.79
C ASN A 16 -11.88 4.22 9.07
N GLY A 17 -11.56 4.10 7.78
CA GLY A 17 -11.03 5.19 6.97
C GLY A 17 -9.57 5.01 6.60
N PRO A 18 -8.89 6.09 6.18
CA PRO A 18 -7.46 6.04 5.81
C PRO A 18 -6.60 5.44 6.91
N LEU A 19 -5.54 4.73 6.52
CA LEU A 19 -4.62 4.11 7.47
C LEU A 19 -3.86 5.18 8.25
N THR A 20 -3.72 4.96 9.56
CA THR A 20 -3.01 5.86 10.47
C THR A 20 -1.59 5.38 10.78
N GLY A 21 -1.22 4.21 10.33
CA GLY A 21 0.11 3.65 10.52
C GLY A 21 0.24 2.31 9.81
N LEU A 22 1.44 1.73 9.83
CA LEU A 22 1.68 0.42 9.27
C LEU A 22 0.88 -0.65 10.03
N PRO A 23 0.34 -1.65 9.32
CA PRO A 23 -0.34 -2.77 9.98
C PRO A 23 0.61 -3.49 10.95
N THR A 24 0.08 -3.86 12.12
CA THR A 24 0.85 -4.60 13.13
C THR A 24 0.84 -6.11 12.89
N ARG A 25 -0.26 -6.63 12.31
CA ARG A 25 -0.35 -8.03 11.94
C ARG A 25 0.58 -8.33 10.77
N ARG A 26 1.39 -9.37 10.88
CA ARG A 26 2.40 -9.72 9.87
C ARG A 26 1.82 -9.93 8.48
N SER A 27 0.71 -10.66 8.38
CA SER A 27 0.08 -10.93 7.07
C SER A 27 -0.43 -9.65 6.40
N ASP A 28 -0.96 -8.72 7.17
CA ASP A 28 -1.44 -7.44 6.65
C ASP A 28 -0.28 -6.54 6.21
N LEU A 29 0.80 -6.53 6.99
CA LEU A 29 2.02 -5.81 6.63
C LEU A 29 2.61 -6.35 5.32
N GLU A 30 2.71 -7.67 5.20
CA GLU A 30 3.22 -8.30 3.98
C GLU A 30 2.36 -7.98 2.75
N LEU A 31 1.02 -7.97 2.91
CA LEU A 31 0.14 -7.55 1.83
C LEU A 31 0.44 -6.12 1.40
N LEU A 32 0.56 -5.20 2.35
CA LEU A 32 0.85 -3.80 2.06
C LEU A 32 2.20 -3.65 1.36
N LEU A 33 3.23 -4.38 1.81
CA LEU A 33 4.55 -4.35 1.20
C LEU A 33 4.54 -4.89 -0.24
N ARG A 34 3.79 -5.95 -0.50
CA ARG A 34 3.61 -6.49 -1.86
C ARG A 34 2.94 -5.48 -2.78
N LEU A 35 1.91 -4.80 -2.30
CA LEU A 35 1.22 -3.76 -3.06
C LEU A 35 2.13 -2.56 -3.32
N ALA A 36 2.94 -2.17 -2.34
CA ALA A 36 3.93 -1.11 -2.51
C ALA A 36 4.99 -1.51 -3.54
N ALA A 37 5.50 -2.74 -3.45
CA ALA A 37 6.50 -3.25 -4.38
C ALA A 37 5.98 -3.28 -5.82
N ALA A 38 4.69 -3.54 -6.01
CA ALA A 38 4.06 -3.54 -7.32
C ALA A 38 4.06 -2.16 -8.00
N ARG A 39 4.38 -1.09 -7.28
CA ARG A 39 4.50 0.26 -7.84
C ARG A 39 5.83 0.47 -8.59
N PHE A 40 6.76 -0.45 -8.46
CA PHE A 40 8.09 -0.35 -9.06
C PHE A 40 8.20 -1.26 -10.27
N GLU A 41 8.85 -0.75 -11.34
CA GLU A 41 9.09 -1.54 -12.53
C GLU A 41 10.24 -2.53 -12.29
N ALA A 42 10.06 -3.78 -12.73
CA ALA A 42 11.11 -4.79 -12.67
C ALA A 42 12.35 -4.33 -13.45
N GLN A 43 13.52 -4.60 -12.92
CA GLN A 43 14.81 -4.32 -13.55
C GLN A 43 15.16 -2.83 -13.72
N ARG A 44 14.28 -1.93 -13.29
CA ARG A 44 14.59 -0.50 -13.29
C ARG A 44 15.35 -0.13 -12.03
N ILE A 45 16.36 0.71 -12.18
CA ILE A 45 17.13 1.26 -11.05
C ILE A 45 16.54 2.63 -10.69
N TYR A 46 16.24 2.80 -9.40
CA TYR A 46 15.67 4.03 -8.87
C TYR A 46 16.67 4.71 -7.95
N ARG A 47 16.75 6.03 -8.02
CA ARG A 47 17.43 6.82 -6.99
C ARG A 47 16.57 6.88 -5.74
N GLU A 48 17.17 7.15 -4.60
CA GLU A 48 16.43 7.25 -3.33
C GLU A 48 15.29 8.27 -3.41
N VAL A 49 15.54 9.43 -4.04
CA VAL A 49 14.51 10.47 -4.19
C VAL A 49 13.33 9.96 -5.04
N GLU A 50 13.59 9.16 -6.04
CA GLU A 50 12.53 8.58 -6.88
C GLU A 50 11.70 7.55 -6.09
N VAL A 51 12.35 6.72 -5.28
CA VAL A 51 11.64 5.79 -4.39
C VAL A 51 10.75 6.55 -3.42
N ASN A 52 11.28 7.60 -2.80
CA ASN A 52 10.52 8.43 -1.88
C ASN A 52 9.29 9.05 -2.54
N ASP A 53 9.45 9.55 -3.77
CA ASP A 53 8.35 10.16 -4.52
C ASP A 53 7.25 9.13 -4.85
N VAL A 54 7.64 7.95 -5.33
CA VAL A 54 6.70 6.86 -5.63
C VAL A 54 5.89 6.50 -4.38
N LEU A 55 6.56 6.29 -3.25
CA LEU A 55 5.90 5.88 -2.02
C LEU A 55 5.02 6.99 -1.46
N ARG A 56 5.49 8.24 -1.44
CA ARG A 56 4.68 9.36 -0.96
C ARG A 56 3.40 9.56 -1.77
N GLU A 57 3.52 9.56 -3.10
CA GLU A 57 2.35 9.74 -3.96
C GLU A 57 1.33 8.61 -3.77
N TRP A 58 1.81 7.38 -3.65
CA TRP A 58 0.94 6.24 -3.40
C TRP A 58 0.25 6.31 -2.04
N LEU A 59 1.00 6.62 -0.98
CA LEU A 59 0.47 6.73 0.39
C LEU A 59 -0.59 7.81 0.53
N LYS A 60 -0.48 8.92 -0.20
CA LYS A 60 -1.50 9.98 -0.17
C LYS A 60 -2.88 9.48 -0.54
N THR A 61 -2.97 8.41 -1.31
CA THR A 61 -4.24 7.92 -1.84
C THR A 61 -5.06 7.13 -0.80
N PHE A 62 -4.43 6.62 0.26
CA PHE A 62 -5.14 5.78 1.24
C PHE A 62 -4.63 5.92 2.68
N SER A 63 -3.57 6.64 2.91
CA SER A 63 -3.03 6.89 4.26
C SER A 63 -3.46 8.26 4.75
N ALA A 64 -3.74 8.37 6.04
CA ALA A 64 -4.03 9.66 6.68
C ALA A 64 -2.78 10.54 6.67
N PRO A 65 -2.93 11.89 6.68
CA PRO A 65 -1.79 12.78 6.88
C PRO A 65 -1.05 12.38 8.17
N PHE A 66 0.28 12.31 8.10
CA PHE A 66 1.13 11.84 9.20
C PHE A 66 0.85 10.40 9.66
N GLY A 67 0.17 9.61 8.84
CA GLY A 67 -0.08 8.20 9.12
C GLY A 67 1.15 7.35 8.82
N ILE A 68 1.19 6.72 7.64
CA ILE A 68 2.33 5.89 7.26
C ILE A 68 3.47 6.80 6.76
N ASP A 69 4.63 6.67 7.41
CA ASP A 69 5.84 7.36 6.99
C ASP A 69 6.51 6.61 5.83
N HIS A 70 6.78 7.31 4.71
CA HIS A 70 7.39 6.70 3.53
C HIS A 70 8.81 6.18 3.80
N VAL A 71 9.57 6.80 4.70
CA VAL A 71 10.91 6.33 5.05
C VAL A 71 10.83 4.99 5.79
N THR A 72 9.91 4.87 6.73
CA THR A 72 9.66 3.61 7.44
C THR A 72 9.21 2.52 6.48
N LEU A 73 8.30 2.84 5.56
CA LEU A 73 7.84 1.90 4.55
C LEU A 73 8.99 1.44 3.63
N ARG A 74 9.83 2.38 3.18
CA ARG A 74 11.02 2.06 2.38
C ARG A 74 11.95 1.12 3.11
N ARG A 75 12.23 1.37 4.39
CA ARG A 75 13.07 0.50 5.22
C ARG A 75 12.48 -0.90 5.35
N CYS A 76 11.19 -1.00 5.57
CA CYS A 76 10.51 -2.31 5.61
C CYS A 76 10.63 -3.06 4.29
N LEU A 77 10.49 -2.37 3.16
CA LEU A 77 10.65 -2.97 1.84
C LEU A 77 12.06 -3.53 1.63
N VAL A 78 13.08 -2.85 2.10
CA VAL A 78 14.46 -3.33 2.03
C VAL A 78 14.70 -4.48 3.02
N ASP A 79 14.27 -4.32 4.27
CA ASP A 79 14.50 -5.32 5.33
C ASP A 79 13.83 -6.65 5.03
N LEU A 80 12.65 -6.64 4.40
CA LEU A 80 11.92 -7.85 4.04
C LEU A 80 12.15 -8.27 2.59
N GLN A 81 13.17 -7.70 1.95
CA GLN A 81 13.70 -8.11 0.64
C GLN A 81 12.73 -7.92 -0.53
N TYR A 82 11.88 -6.92 -0.48
CA TYR A 82 11.07 -6.49 -1.63
C TYR A 82 11.84 -5.54 -2.53
N LEU A 83 12.70 -4.70 -1.94
CA LEU A 83 13.61 -3.83 -2.66
C LEU A 83 15.06 -4.17 -2.29
N ASP A 84 15.93 -4.20 -3.29
CA ASP A 84 17.38 -4.25 -3.08
C ASP A 84 17.93 -2.84 -3.05
N ARG A 85 18.76 -2.56 -2.07
CA ARG A 85 19.48 -1.32 -1.94
C ARG A 85 20.96 -1.58 -2.23
N ASP A 86 21.62 -0.71 -3.00
CA ASP A 86 23.05 -0.84 -3.24
C ASP A 86 23.87 -0.55 -1.96
N ARG A 87 25.15 -0.86 -1.98
CA ARG A 87 26.02 -0.70 -0.80
C ARG A 87 26.13 0.75 -0.35
N SER A 88 26.10 1.70 -1.28
CA SER A 88 26.17 3.13 -0.96
C SER A 88 24.84 3.68 -0.44
N GLY A 89 23.74 2.94 -0.63
CA GLY A 89 22.40 3.39 -0.27
C GLY A 89 21.82 4.43 -1.19
N SER A 90 22.41 4.62 -2.37
CA SER A 90 21.97 5.65 -3.31
C SER A 90 20.99 5.15 -4.36
N THR A 91 20.97 3.84 -4.63
CA THR A 91 20.06 3.26 -5.63
C THR A 91 19.32 2.05 -5.08
N TYR A 92 18.14 1.83 -5.65
CA TYR A 92 17.21 0.77 -5.27
C TYR A 92 16.66 0.10 -6.53
N ARG A 93 16.31 -1.15 -6.42
CA ARG A 93 15.59 -1.88 -7.47
C ARG A 93 14.66 -2.92 -6.84
N LEU A 94 13.64 -3.31 -7.58
CA LEU A 94 12.75 -4.38 -7.16
C LEU A 94 13.57 -5.69 -7.06
N HIS A 95 13.44 -6.40 -5.93
CA HIS A 95 14.18 -7.63 -5.73
C HIS A 95 13.75 -8.68 -6.78
N PRO A 96 14.69 -9.30 -7.52
CA PRO A 96 14.34 -10.20 -8.62
C PRO A 96 13.42 -11.35 -8.21
N ASP A 97 13.63 -11.89 -7.00
CA ASP A 97 12.84 -13.02 -6.51
C ASP A 97 11.39 -12.62 -6.17
N ARG A 98 11.13 -11.34 -5.96
CA ARG A 98 9.81 -10.83 -5.59
C ARG A 98 9.00 -10.35 -6.78
N SER A 99 9.65 -10.02 -7.91
CA SER A 99 8.97 -9.47 -9.08
C SER A 99 7.92 -10.42 -9.67
N GLN A 100 8.10 -11.74 -9.50
CA GLN A 100 7.18 -12.75 -10.03
C GLN A 100 6.06 -13.13 -9.05
N ALA A 101 6.19 -12.76 -7.78
CA ALA A 101 5.26 -13.13 -6.71
C ALA A 101 4.34 -11.98 -6.30
N LEU A 102 4.30 -10.89 -7.07
CA LEU A 102 3.46 -9.75 -6.73
C LEU A 102 1.99 -10.10 -6.94
N PRO A 103 1.10 -9.65 -6.05
CA PRO A 103 -0.32 -9.89 -6.21
C PRO A 103 -0.85 -9.17 -7.45
N PRO A 104 -1.98 -9.63 -8.00
CA PRO A 104 -2.68 -8.88 -9.02
C PRO A 104 -2.97 -7.46 -8.52
N ALA A 105 -3.03 -6.50 -9.44
CA ALA A 105 -3.19 -5.10 -9.09
C ALA A 105 -4.52 -4.85 -8.36
N VAL A 106 -4.44 -4.64 -7.06
CA VAL A 106 -5.54 -4.16 -6.22
C VAL A 106 -5.06 -2.86 -5.58
N GLU A 107 -5.79 -1.79 -5.82
CA GLU A 107 -5.40 -0.49 -5.29
C GLU A 107 -6.14 -0.21 -3.97
N PRO A 108 -5.39 0.05 -2.88
CA PRO A 108 -6.02 0.44 -1.61
C PRO A 108 -6.93 1.67 -1.74
N ALA A 109 -6.58 2.61 -2.61
CA ALA A 109 -7.39 3.80 -2.86
C ALA A 109 -8.79 3.45 -3.39
N ASP A 110 -8.89 2.46 -4.28
CA ASP A 110 -10.18 2.04 -4.84
C ASP A 110 -11.05 1.38 -3.76
N VAL A 111 -10.45 0.56 -2.92
CA VAL A 111 -11.15 -0.08 -1.81
C VAL A 111 -11.65 0.97 -0.81
N LEU A 112 -10.81 1.95 -0.49
CA LEU A 112 -11.20 3.05 0.40
C LEU A 112 -12.37 3.84 -0.18
N ALA A 113 -12.34 4.13 -1.48
CA ALA A 113 -13.42 4.84 -2.17
C ALA A 113 -14.75 4.06 -2.11
N GLU A 114 -14.70 2.73 -2.28
CA GLU A 114 -15.87 1.87 -2.14
C GLU A 114 -16.48 1.97 -0.74
N ILE A 115 -15.65 1.88 0.30
CA ILE A 115 -16.09 1.96 1.70
C ILE A 115 -16.73 3.32 1.97
N THR A 116 -16.10 4.39 1.51
CA THR A 116 -16.61 5.76 1.67
C THR A 116 -17.96 5.92 0.97
N GLY A 117 -18.07 5.40 -0.25
CA GLY A 117 -19.32 5.42 -1.03
C GLY A 117 -20.45 4.64 -0.35
N GLU A 118 -20.17 3.47 0.19
CA GLU A 118 -21.14 2.66 0.94
C GLU A 118 -21.65 3.39 2.20
N ARG A 119 -20.75 4.03 2.95
CA ARG A 119 -21.11 4.81 4.13
C ARG A 119 -22.00 5.99 3.77
N ALA A 120 -21.65 6.72 2.73
CA ALA A 120 -22.43 7.84 2.24
C ALA A 120 -23.84 7.39 1.80
N ALA A 121 -23.93 6.25 1.12
CA ALA A 121 -25.20 5.67 0.70
C ALA A 121 -26.08 5.27 1.90
N ARG A 122 -25.50 4.66 2.94
CA ARG A 122 -26.22 4.30 4.17
C ARG A 122 -26.73 5.55 4.88
N LYS A 123 -25.90 6.58 4.98
CA LYS A 123 -26.30 7.85 5.61
C LYS A 123 -27.45 8.50 4.87
N ARG A 124 -27.43 8.52 3.54
CA ARG A 124 -28.52 9.04 2.72
C ARG A 124 -29.82 8.26 2.92
N ARG A 125 -29.74 6.91 2.97
CA ARG A 125 -30.90 6.07 3.23
C ARG A 125 -31.51 6.34 4.61
N ARG A 126 -30.69 6.53 5.65
CA ARG A 126 -31.18 6.89 6.98
C ARG A 126 -31.87 8.24 6.99
N ALA A 127 -31.32 9.23 6.30
CA ALA A 127 -31.91 10.56 6.20
C ALA A 127 -33.26 10.53 5.48
N SER A 128 -33.44 9.68 4.47
CA SER A 128 -34.70 9.57 3.73
C SER A 128 -35.79 8.82 4.46
N ARG A 129 -35.49 8.15 5.58
CA ARG A 129 -36.50 7.45 6.42
C ARG A 129 -37.15 8.32 7.45
N THR A 130 -36.68 9.53 7.64
CA THR A 130 -37.31 10.52 8.50
C THR A 130 -38.16 11.47 7.68
#